data_151ffde934c9b5c4810c5f9742ff9440
#
_entry.id   151ffde934c9b5c4810c5f9742ff9440
#
_cell.length_a   1.000
_cell.length_b   1.000
_cell.length_c   1.000
_cell.angle_alpha   90.00
_cell.angle_beta   90.00
_cell.angle_gamma   90.00
#
_symmetry.space_group_name_H-M   'P 1'
#
loop_
_entity.id
_entity.type
_entity.pdbx_description
1 polymer ?
#
loop_
_entity_poly.entity_id
_entity_poly.type
_entity_poly.pdbx_seq_one_letter_code
_entity_poly.pdbx_strand_id
1 'polypeptide(L)'
;MANHKSAIKKYKRDEKKRLINKINKSKMKNRVKKFKKIIDEGNIDEAKKIFPEVISIIDRTVSKGTIHKKTGSRYKSRLSILLNKSVTANN
;
A
#
# COMPACT_ATOMS: atom_id res chain seq x y z
N MET A 1 -4.85 23.51 -34.57
CA MET A 1 -3.68 23.82 -33.73
C MET A 1 -4.04 23.96 -32.25
N ALA A 2 -5.28 24.28 -31.90
CA ALA A 2 -5.74 24.25 -30.49
C ALA A 2 -5.56 22.88 -29.85
N ASN A 3 -5.66 21.80 -30.63
CA ASN A 3 -5.51 20.42 -30.16
C ASN A 3 -4.10 20.10 -29.65
N HIS A 4 -3.09 20.82 -30.14
CA HIS A 4 -1.70 20.56 -29.78
C HIS A 4 -1.40 21.00 -28.34
N LYS A 5 -1.87 22.17 -27.94
CA LYS A 5 -1.73 22.68 -26.57
C LYS A 5 -2.49 21.81 -25.57
N SER A 6 -3.69 21.37 -25.91
CA SER A 6 -4.51 20.48 -25.08
C SER A 6 -3.83 19.14 -24.86
N ALA A 7 -3.20 18.58 -25.91
CA ALA A 7 -2.48 17.32 -25.83
C ALA A 7 -1.26 17.42 -24.90
N ILE A 8 -0.51 18.53 -24.94
CA ILE A 8 0.63 18.77 -24.08
C ILE A 8 0.21 18.90 -22.62
N LYS A 9 -0.87 19.63 -22.34
CA LYS A 9 -1.41 19.78 -20.97
C LYS A 9 -1.85 18.42 -20.43
N LYS A 10 -2.53 17.62 -21.24
CA LYS A 10 -2.98 16.27 -20.85
C LYS A 10 -1.80 15.37 -20.57
N TYR A 11 -0.77 15.39 -21.40
CA TYR A 11 0.45 14.62 -21.19
C TYR A 11 1.14 14.95 -19.87
N LYS A 12 1.32 16.24 -19.57
CA LYS A 12 1.91 16.69 -18.30
C LYS A 12 1.08 16.26 -17.09
N ARG A 13 -0.24 16.33 -17.19
CA ARG A 13 -1.15 15.91 -16.13
C ARG A 13 -1.07 14.40 -15.89
N ASP A 14 -1.01 13.62 -16.97
CA ASP A 14 -0.93 12.16 -16.89
C ASP A 14 0.42 11.73 -16.30
N GLU A 15 1.51 12.39 -16.65
CA GLU A 15 2.83 12.14 -16.07
C GLU A 15 2.86 12.44 -14.57
N LYS A 16 2.27 13.55 -14.16
CA LYS A 16 2.16 13.94 -12.76
C LYS A 16 1.37 12.90 -11.97
N LYS A 17 0.24 12.45 -12.50
CA LYS A 17 -0.57 11.37 -11.91
C LYS A 17 0.24 10.09 -11.78
N ARG A 18 0.96 9.70 -12.82
CA ARG A 18 1.79 8.50 -12.84
C ARG A 18 2.85 8.56 -11.74
N LEU A 19 3.50 9.71 -11.58
CA LEU A 19 4.51 9.92 -10.56
C LEU A 19 3.92 9.81 -9.16
N ILE A 20 2.79 10.47 -8.92
CA ILE A 20 2.08 10.43 -7.63
C ILE A 20 1.66 8.99 -7.30
N ASN A 21 1.13 8.26 -8.26
CA ASN A 21 0.73 6.86 -8.09
C ASN A 21 1.93 5.98 -7.76
N LYS A 22 3.06 6.20 -8.42
CA LYS A 22 4.30 5.48 -8.15
C LYS A 22 4.78 5.71 -6.72
N ILE A 23 4.75 6.96 -6.25
CA ILE A 23 5.14 7.33 -4.88
C ILE A 23 4.22 6.66 -3.87
N ASN A 24 2.89 6.73 -4.08
CA ASN A 24 1.91 6.14 -3.19
C ASN A 24 2.06 4.62 -3.11
N LYS A 25 2.29 3.98 -4.23
CA LYS A 25 2.50 2.53 -4.30
C LYS A 25 3.78 2.12 -3.57
N SER A 26 4.86 2.89 -3.73
CA SER A 26 6.13 2.66 -3.03
C SER A 26 5.97 2.81 -1.52
N LYS A 27 5.25 3.83 -1.06
CA LYS A 27 4.97 4.02 0.37
C LYS A 27 4.21 2.84 0.95
N MET A 28 3.18 2.37 0.24
CA MET A 28 2.40 1.21 0.67
C MET A 28 3.28 -0.03 0.76
N LYS A 29 4.05 -0.32 -0.28
CA LYS A 29 4.95 -1.49 -0.32
C LYS A 29 5.99 -1.44 0.79
N ASN A 30 6.55 -0.27 1.07
CA ASN A 30 7.54 -0.09 2.14
C ASN A 30 6.93 -0.39 3.52
N ARG A 31 5.70 0.05 3.76
CA ARG A 31 5.01 -0.24 5.02
C ARG A 31 4.68 -1.72 5.18
N VAL A 32 4.23 -2.36 4.11
CA VAL A 32 3.97 -3.80 4.09
C VAL A 32 5.26 -4.57 4.37
N LYS A 33 6.36 -4.19 3.73
CA LYS A 33 7.66 -4.80 3.91
C LYS A 33 8.17 -4.65 5.35
N LYS A 34 8.01 -3.45 5.94
CA LYS A 34 8.38 -3.19 7.33
C LYS A 34 7.58 -4.06 8.29
N PHE A 35 6.29 -4.20 8.07
CA PHE A 35 5.41 -5.07 8.86
C PHE A 35 5.88 -6.52 8.82
N LYS A 36 6.15 -7.05 7.63
CA LYS A 36 6.65 -8.41 7.46
C LYS A 36 7.98 -8.63 8.16
N LYS A 37 8.88 -7.64 8.09
CA LYS A 37 10.19 -7.70 8.76
C LYS A 37 10.02 -7.77 10.28
N ILE A 38 9.14 -6.97 10.84
CA ILE A 38 8.87 -6.97 12.29
C ILE A 38 8.33 -8.33 12.73
N ILE A 39 7.45 -8.96 11.94
CA ILE A 39 6.96 -10.30 12.22
C ILE A 39 8.08 -11.33 12.14
N ASP A 40 8.94 -11.25 11.13
CA ASP A 40 10.08 -12.17 10.96
C ASP A 40 11.07 -12.07 12.13
N GLU A 41 11.21 -10.88 12.71
CA GLU A 41 12.04 -10.65 13.90
C GLU A 41 11.40 -11.16 15.20
N GLY A 42 10.16 -11.65 15.12
CA GLY A 42 9.42 -12.15 16.27
C GLY A 42 8.82 -11.08 17.16
N ASN A 43 8.82 -9.83 16.72
CA ASN A 43 8.32 -8.70 17.49
C ASN A 43 6.82 -8.51 17.28
N ILE A 44 6.04 -9.44 17.84
CA ILE A 44 4.59 -9.52 17.60
C ILE A 44 3.85 -8.32 18.18
N ASP A 45 4.25 -7.84 19.36
CA ASP A 45 3.59 -6.68 20.00
C ASP A 45 3.69 -5.43 19.12
N GLU A 46 4.84 -5.18 18.53
CA GLU A 46 5.04 -4.07 17.61
C GLU A 46 4.26 -4.27 16.32
N ALA A 47 4.22 -5.50 15.80
CA ALA A 47 3.43 -5.84 14.63
C ALA A 47 1.94 -5.53 14.85
N LYS A 48 1.41 -5.87 16.02
CA LYS A 48 0.03 -5.55 16.40
C LYS A 48 -0.21 -4.05 16.46
N LYS A 49 0.77 -3.29 16.95
CA LYS A 49 0.68 -1.82 17.02
C LYS A 49 0.60 -1.17 15.65
N ILE A 50 1.43 -1.61 14.71
CA ILE A 50 1.50 -0.97 13.38
C ILE A 50 0.47 -1.52 12.40
N PHE A 51 -0.16 -2.65 12.71
CA PHE A 51 -1.12 -3.30 11.81
C PHE A 51 -2.25 -2.35 11.37
N PRO A 52 -2.94 -1.61 12.26
CA PRO A 52 -3.97 -0.68 11.84
C PRO A 52 -3.45 0.41 10.90
N GLU A 53 -2.22 0.88 11.12
CA GLU A 53 -1.57 1.88 10.27
C GLU A 53 -1.34 1.32 8.86
N VAL A 54 -0.84 0.09 8.77
CA VAL A 54 -0.60 -0.58 7.49
C VAL A 54 -1.91 -0.76 6.71
N ILE A 55 -2.96 -1.23 7.38
CA ILE A 55 -4.28 -1.38 6.78
C ILE A 55 -4.82 -0.03 6.28
N SER A 56 -4.66 1.02 7.07
CA SER A 56 -5.08 2.37 6.71
C SER A 56 -4.38 2.86 5.43
N ILE A 57 -3.07 2.61 5.31
CA ILE A 57 -2.29 3.00 4.13
C ILE A 57 -2.77 2.23 2.90
N ILE A 58 -3.05 0.94 3.02
CA ILE A 58 -3.59 0.13 1.93
C ILE A 58 -4.94 0.69 1.47
N ASP A 59 -5.84 0.99 2.41
CA ASP A 59 -7.15 1.56 2.10
C ASP A 59 -7.05 2.91 1.41
N ARG A 60 -6.14 3.77 1.86
CA ARG A 60 -5.89 5.08 1.22
C ARG A 60 -5.37 4.90 -0.21
N THR A 61 -4.49 3.93 -0.42
CA THR A 61 -3.93 3.64 -1.74
C THR A 61 -5.01 3.16 -2.71
N VAL A 62 -5.96 2.35 -2.22
CA VAL A 62 -7.14 1.95 -2.98
C VAL A 62 -8.02 3.17 -3.29
N SER A 63 -8.30 4.01 -2.30
CA SER A 63 -9.15 5.20 -2.46
C SER A 63 -8.59 6.17 -3.49
N LYS A 64 -7.27 6.29 -3.57
CA LYS A 64 -6.60 7.15 -4.56
C LYS A 64 -6.57 6.53 -5.95
N GLY A 65 -7.06 5.30 -6.12
CA GLY A 65 -7.07 4.62 -7.40
C GLY A 65 -5.70 4.11 -7.85
N THR A 66 -4.71 4.10 -6.96
CA THR A 66 -3.35 3.64 -7.27
C THR A 66 -3.31 2.14 -7.45
N ILE A 67 -4.08 1.40 -6.65
CA ILE A 67 -4.25 -0.05 -6.78
C ILE A 67 -5.74 -0.38 -6.83
N HIS A 68 -6.06 -1.52 -7.44
CA HIS A 68 -7.44 -1.98 -7.52
C HIS A 68 -7.93 -2.45 -6.15
N LYS A 69 -9.23 -2.30 -5.91
CA LYS A 69 -9.91 -2.74 -4.67
C LYS A 69 -9.61 -4.20 -4.34
N LYS A 70 -9.62 -5.07 -5.35
CA LYS A 70 -9.32 -6.50 -5.17
C LYS A 70 -7.89 -6.72 -4.69
N THR A 71 -6.93 -5.96 -5.23
CA THR A 71 -5.53 -6.02 -4.82
C THR A 71 -5.38 -5.59 -3.36
N GLY A 72 -6.05 -4.50 -2.97
CA GLY A 72 -6.07 -4.04 -1.59
C GLY A 72 -6.61 -5.08 -0.63
N SER A 73 -7.72 -5.74 -1.00
CA SER A 73 -8.32 -6.81 -0.21
C SER A 73 -7.37 -7.99 -0.04
N ARG A 74 -6.64 -8.37 -1.09
CA ARG A 74 -5.64 -9.44 -1.01
C ARG A 74 -4.52 -9.10 -0.03
N TYR A 75 -3.99 -7.87 -0.10
CA TYR A 75 -2.96 -7.42 0.83
C TYR A 75 -3.45 -7.49 2.28
N LYS A 76 -4.63 -6.94 2.55
CA LYS A 76 -5.20 -6.94 3.90
C LYS A 76 -5.39 -8.37 4.42
N SER A 77 -5.94 -9.25 3.61
CA SER A 77 -6.18 -10.65 3.96
C SER A 77 -4.86 -11.37 4.26
N ARG A 78 -3.86 -11.25 3.40
CA ARG A 78 -2.56 -11.89 3.58
C ARG A 78 -1.85 -11.42 4.84
N LEU A 79 -1.90 -10.11 5.11
CA LEU A 79 -1.25 -9.54 6.30
C LEU A 79 -1.97 -9.97 7.58
N SER A 80 -3.31 -10.04 7.56
CA SER A 80 -4.10 -10.53 8.68
C SER A 80 -3.77 -11.99 9.00
N ILE A 81 -3.68 -12.83 7.98
CA ILE A 81 -3.33 -14.24 8.12
C ILE A 81 -1.92 -14.39 8.69
N LEU A 82 -0.98 -13.62 8.17
CA LEU A 82 0.41 -13.63 8.62
C LEU A 82 0.51 -13.24 10.10
N LEU A 83 -0.17 -12.18 10.51
CA LEU A 83 -0.19 -11.74 11.90
C LEU A 83 -0.81 -12.80 12.81
N ASN A 84 -1.94 -13.37 12.43
CA ASN A 84 -2.64 -14.40 13.21
C ASN A 84 -1.78 -15.66 13.38
N LYS A 85 -1.12 -16.10 12.33
CA LYS A 85 -0.19 -17.25 12.41
C LYS A 85 0.96 -16.97 13.38
N SER A 86 1.52 -15.76 13.34
CA SER A 86 2.61 -15.36 14.21
C SER A 86 2.18 -15.30 15.67
N VAL A 87 0.99 -14.77 15.94
CA VAL A 87 0.42 -14.74 17.29
C VAL A 87 0.21 -16.16 17.81
N THR A 88 -0.36 -17.05 16.99
CA THR A 88 -0.61 -18.43 17.36
C THR A 88 0.69 -19.21 17.60
N ALA A 89 1.70 -18.99 16.76
CA ALA A 89 3.00 -19.66 16.87
C ALA A 89 3.76 -19.28 18.15
N ASN A 90 3.52 -18.06 18.66
CA ASN A 90 4.21 -17.55 19.86
C ASN A 90 3.43 -17.79 21.16
N ASN A 91 2.24 -18.37 21.06
CA ASN A 91 1.48 -18.82 22.22
C ASN A 91 1.76 -20.29 22.50
#